data_de03d97914ffb33261c553966d4403ee
#
_entry.id   de03d97914ffb33261c553966d4403ee
#
_cell.length_a   1.000
_cell.length_b   1.000
_cell.length_c   1.000
_cell.angle_alpha   90.00
_cell.angle_beta   90.00
_cell.angle_gamma   90.00
#
_symmetry.space_group_name_H-M   'P 1'
#
loop_
_entity.id
_entity.type
_entity.pdbx_description
1 polymer ?
#
loop_
_entity_poly.entity_id
_entity_poly.type
_entity_poly.pdbx_seq_one_letter_code
_entity_poly.pdbx_strand_id
1 'polypeptide(L)'
;GEPTAVTAEGKEQAGGAPAAAGTEREMWEREGRAAASGAPAAGREALHERMFAMLLRYKCIRGHGFQMAVGPAVFGVLASWLGTGMELFASPLNCHWGRFCSAFPDVDGPFGSAGSAFGFAPRTGSFEANPPFTLDVIARTADRALAALEVAEQAGLALSYTVFLPGWQEADGWQRLRGAELLEAFVLVAAADHGYCDGASHQRRDPFRGAQYDTGVFVLRTSKARRRLPLRAGFEEALRAAMAAAIPSEAAADRARKERGGARSVGVET
;
A
#
# COMPACT_ATOMS: atom_id res chain seq x y z
N GLY A 1 -68.36 40.67 -22.73
CA GLY A 1 -67.08 41.23 -22.32
C GLY A 1 -66.07 40.14 -22.18
N GLU A 2 -65.27 39.91 -23.20
CA GLU A 2 -64.06 39.07 -23.11
C GLU A 2 -62.93 39.86 -22.43
N PRO A 3 -62.04 39.22 -21.70
CA PRO A 3 -60.69 39.73 -21.55
C PRO A 3 -59.63 38.83 -22.19
N THR A 4 -58.84 39.50 -22.93
CA THR A 4 -57.64 39.12 -23.69
C THR A 4 -56.64 38.27 -22.88
N ALA A 5 -56.16 37.24 -23.54
CA ALA A 5 -55.01 36.42 -23.12
C ALA A 5 -53.71 37.20 -23.25
N VAL A 6 -52.90 37.17 -22.18
CA VAL A 6 -51.48 37.61 -22.17
C VAL A 6 -50.59 36.34 -22.16
N THR A 7 -49.92 36.11 -23.23
CA THR A 7 -48.86 35.09 -23.34
C THR A 7 -47.62 35.53 -22.59
N ALA A 8 -47.19 34.80 -21.56
CA ALA A 8 -45.91 34.91 -20.94
C ALA A 8 -44.97 33.83 -21.45
N GLU A 9 -43.98 34.22 -22.30
CA GLU A 9 -42.87 33.36 -22.70
C GLU A 9 -41.95 33.15 -21.49
N GLY A 10 -41.95 31.94 -20.92
CA GLY A 10 -40.98 31.51 -19.93
C GLY A 10 -39.69 31.04 -20.65
N LYS A 11 -38.62 31.83 -20.50
CA LYS A 11 -37.27 31.36 -20.82
C LYS A 11 -36.86 30.27 -19.83
N GLU A 12 -36.79 29.02 -20.28
CA GLU A 12 -36.06 27.96 -19.61
C GLU A 12 -34.56 28.30 -19.61
N GLN A 13 -34.03 28.61 -18.44
CA GLN A 13 -32.60 28.62 -18.21
C GLN A 13 -32.17 27.15 -18.04
N ALA A 14 -31.42 26.67 -19.03
CA ALA A 14 -30.71 25.40 -18.95
C ALA A 14 -29.71 25.45 -17.77
N GLY A 15 -30.02 24.74 -16.69
CA GLY A 15 -29.11 24.50 -15.59
C GLY A 15 -27.91 23.69 -16.08
N GLY A 16 -26.76 24.33 -16.15
CA GLY A 16 -25.49 23.67 -16.41
C GLY A 16 -25.23 22.62 -15.32
N ALA A 17 -25.00 21.38 -15.73
CA ALA A 17 -24.54 20.34 -14.84
C ALA A 17 -23.25 20.78 -14.15
N PRO A 18 -23.06 20.50 -12.85
CA PRO A 18 -21.78 20.79 -12.18
C PRO A 18 -20.68 20.01 -12.87
N ALA A 19 -19.60 20.73 -13.25
CA ALA A 19 -18.39 20.12 -13.79
C ALA A 19 -17.96 18.99 -12.88
N ALA A 20 -17.72 17.81 -13.46
CA ALA A 20 -17.25 16.63 -12.74
C ALA A 20 -16.01 17.02 -11.96
N ALA A 21 -16.05 16.89 -10.65
CA ALA A 21 -14.89 17.02 -9.79
C ALA A 21 -13.85 16.00 -10.31
N GLY A 22 -12.68 16.50 -10.74
CA GLY A 22 -11.58 15.67 -11.21
C GLY A 22 -11.27 14.58 -10.19
N THR A 23 -10.85 13.42 -10.65
CA THR A 23 -10.51 12.32 -9.77
C THR A 23 -9.45 12.76 -8.75
N GLU A 24 -9.48 12.18 -7.54
CA GLU A 24 -8.46 12.47 -6.51
C GLU A 24 -7.04 12.39 -7.09
N ARG A 25 -6.79 11.48 -8.03
CA ARG A 25 -5.55 11.32 -8.75
C ARG A 25 -5.17 12.57 -9.57
N GLU A 26 -6.12 13.16 -10.28
CA GLU A 26 -5.88 14.39 -11.09
C GLU A 26 -5.60 15.61 -10.20
N MET A 27 -6.24 15.69 -9.03
CA MET A 27 -5.91 16.71 -8.03
C MET A 27 -4.49 16.57 -7.52
N TRP A 28 -4.06 15.35 -7.17
CA TRP A 28 -2.69 15.07 -6.71
C TRP A 28 -1.61 15.31 -7.77
N GLU A 29 -1.89 14.96 -9.03
CA GLU A 29 -0.97 15.23 -10.15
C GLU A 29 -0.84 16.73 -10.41
N ARG A 30 -1.90 17.52 -10.23
CA ARG A 30 -1.85 18.99 -10.34
C ARG A 30 -1.07 19.64 -9.20
N GLU A 31 -1.31 19.21 -7.96
CA GLU A 31 -0.59 19.73 -6.80
C GLU A 31 0.90 19.35 -6.84
N GLY A 32 1.22 18.11 -7.23
CA GLY A 32 2.60 17.67 -7.42
C GLY A 32 3.35 18.43 -8.52
N ARG A 33 2.69 18.76 -9.65
CA ARG A 33 3.28 19.57 -10.73
C ARG A 33 3.44 21.04 -10.34
N ALA A 34 2.49 21.60 -9.61
CA ALA A 34 2.58 22.96 -9.11
C ALA A 34 3.73 23.13 -8.10
N ALA A 35 3.95 22.12 -7.27
CA ALA A 35 5.09 22.09 -6.34
C ALA A 35 6.46 21.97 -7.04
N ALA A 36 6.50 21.30 -8.21
CA ALA A 36 7.76 21.07 -8.94
C ALA A 36 8.18 22.22 -9.86
N SER A 37 7.26 23.07 -10.32
CA SER A 37 7.51 24.00 -11.41
C SER A 37 7.90 25.43 -11.04
N GLY A 38 8.02 25.77 -9.74
CA GLY A 38 8.29 27.17 -9.38
C GLY A 38 8.75 27.45 -7.95
N ALA A 39 9.25 26.46 -7.22
CA ALA A 39 9.74 26.72 -5.86
C ALA A 39 10.97 27.66 -5.91
N PRO A 40 10.97 28.78 -5.18
CA PRO A 40 12.14 29.64 -5.04
C PRO A 40 13.32 28.85 -4.46
N ALA A 41 14.56 29.35 -4.65
CA ALA A 41 15.78 28.64 -4.19
C ALA A 41 15.70 28.14 -2.75
N ALA A 42 15.14 28.94 -1.83
CA ALA A 42 14.88 28.57 -0.44
C ALA A 42 13.94 27.34 -0.29
N GLY A 43 12.99 27.14 -1.19
CA GLY A 43 12.12 25.96 -1.18
C GLY A 43 12.86 24.69 -1.60
N ARG A 44 13.84 24.79 -2.50
CA ARG A 44 14.68 23.65 -2.90
C ARG A 44 15.64 23.23 -1.79
N GLU A 45 16.25 24.18 -1.10
CA GLU A 45 17.11 23.89 0.06
C GLU A 45 16.32 23.17 1.16
N ALA A 46 15.15 23.67 1.52
CA ALA A 46 14.28 23.03 2.49
C ALA A 46 13.85 21.60 2.06
N LEU A 47 13.64 21.36 0.76
CA LEU A 47 13.37 20.02 0.24
C LEU A 47 14.59 19.11 0.41
N HIS A 48 15.78 19.58 0.07
CA HIS A 48 17.02 18.80 0.21
C HIS A 48 17.31 18.45 1.69
N GLU A 49 17.08 19.38 2.60
CA GLU A 49 17.21 19.13 4.04
C GLU A 49 16.24 18.03 4.52
N ARG A 50 14.99 18.09 4.11
CA ARG A 50 13.98 17.06 4.42
C ARG A 50 14.35 15.70 3.83
N MET A 51 14.79 15.67 2.58
CA MET A 51 15.27 14.44 1.94
C MET A 51 16.47 13.86 2.69
N PHE A 52 17.42 14.70 3.07
CA PHE A 52 18.58 14.26 3.84
C PHE A 52 18.16 13.70 5.21
N ALA A 53 17.31 14.40 5.95
CA ALA A 53 16.80 13.94 7.25
C ALA A 53 16.09 12.59 7.14
N MET A 54 15.22 12.43 6.13
CA MET A 54 14.51 11.18 5.84
C MET A 54 15.49 10.05 5.51
N LEU A 55 16.41 10.26 4.57
CA LEU A 55 17.41 9.26 4.18
C LEU A 55 18.31 8.87 5.38
N LEU A 56 18.73 9.83 6.19
CA LEU A 56 19.53 9.58 7.39
C LEU A 56 18.75 8.72 8.40
N ARG A 57 17.46 9.05 8.65
CA ARG A 57 16.60 8.29 9.57
C ARG A 57 16.50 6.83 9.13
N TYR A 58 16.19 6.57 7.86
CA TYR A 58 16.07 5.20 7.35
C TYR A 58 17.43 4.48 7.29
N LYS A 59 18.53 5.18 7.02
CA LYS A 59 19.86 4.61 7.07
C LYS A 59 20.27 4.17 8.48
N CYS A 60 19.87 4.92 9.51
CA CYS A 60 20.21 4.62 10.90
C CYS A 60 19.51 3.35 11.44
N ILE A 61 18.35 2.99 10.92
CA ILE A 61 17.60 1.80 11.38
C ILE A 61 18.37 0.51 11.09
N ARG A 62 19.22 0.48 10.06
CA ARG A 62 19.98 -0.70 9.59
C ARG A 62 19.15 -1.97 9.43
N GLY A 63 17.85 -1.83 9.21
CA GLY A 63 16.91 -2.93 9.17
C GLY A 63 17.01 -3.71 7.86
N HIS A 64 17.71 -4.83 7.87
CA HIS A 64 17.63 -5.80 6.80
C HIS A 64 16.21 -6.39 6.76
N GLY A 65 15.50 -6.22 5.64
CA GLY A 65 14.14 -6.75 5.45
C GLY A 65 13.00 -5.84 5.92
N PHE A 66 13.22 -4.82 6.74
CA PHE A 66 12.16 -3.90 7.20
C PHE A 66 11.66 -2.93 6.11
N GLN A 67 12.30 -2.91 4.94
CA GLN A 67 11.86 -2.13 3.78
C GLN A 67 11.33 -3.03 2.65
N MET A 68 11.01 -4.29 2.96
CA MET A 68 10.45 -5.20 1.97
C MET A 68 8.96 -4.92 1.78
N ALA A 69 8.57 -4.72 0.53
CA ALA A 69 7.19 -4.55 0.11
C ALA A 69 6.81 -5.66 -0.88
N VAL A 70 5.54 -5.91 -1.07
CA VAL A 70 5.07 -6.74 -2.17
C VAL A 70 5.48 -6.11 -3.51
N GLY A 71 5.66 -6.91 -4.54
CA GLY A 71 6.08 -6.42 -5.85
C GLY A 71 5.03 -5.54 -6.54
N PRO A 72 5.43 -4.68 -7.50
CA PRO A 72 4.51 -3.77 -8.21
C PRO A 72 3.32 -4.47 -8.89
N ALA A 73 3.50 -5.70 -9.37
CA ALA A 73 2.43 -6.49 -9.96
C ALA A 73 1.32 -6.80 -8.95
N VAL A 74 1.67 -7.05 -7.68
CA VAL A 74 0.70 -7.29 -6.60
C VAL A 74 -0.16 -6.05 -6.38
N PHE A 75 0.45 -4.86 -6.28
CA PHE A 75 -0.29 -3.61 -6.14
C PHE A 75 -1.27 -3.39 -7.31
N GLY A 76 -0.86 -3.75 -8.53
CA GLY A 76 -1.75 -3.72 -9.71
C GLY A 76 -2.97 -4.64 -9.57
N VAL A 77 -2.78 -5.85 -9.05
CA VAL A 77 -3.90 -6.77 -8.74
C VAL A 77 -4.78 -6.18 -7.64
N LEU A 78 -4.22 -5.71 -6.53
CA LEU A 78 -4.99 -5.15 -5.43
C LEU A 78 -5.81 -3.92 -5.87
N ALA A 79 -5.23 -3.04 -6.68
CA ALA A 79 -5.92 -1.87 -7.21
C ALA A 79 -7.09 -2.26 -8.12
N SER A 80 -6.87 -3.19 -9.07
CA SER A 80 -7.86 -3.56 -10.08
C SER A 80 -8.98 -4.46 -9.54
N TRP A 81 -8.71 -5.30 -8.53
CA TRP A 81 -9.67 -6.26 -7.99
C TRP A 81 -10.35 -5.79 -6.72
N LEU A 82 -9.67 -4.99 -5.90
CA LEU A 82 -10.13 -4.58 -4.58
C LEU A 82 -10.25 -3.06 -4.42
N GLY A 83 -9.82 -2.28 -5.42
CA GLY A 83 -9.81 -0.83 -5.36
C GLY A 83 -8.82 -0.28 -4.32
N THR A 84 -7.76 -1.03 -4.03
CA THR A 84 -6.74 -0.63 -3.06
C THR A 84 -5.91 0.53 -3.61
N GLY A 85 -5.67 1.55 -2.79
CA GLY A 85 -4.93 2.75 -3.20
C GLY A 85 -4.05 3.34 -2.10
N MET A 86 -3.81 2.61 -1.01
CA MET A 86 -2.96 3.08 0.08
C MET A 86 -2.34 1.91 0.84
N GLU A 87 -1.06 2.08 1.22
CA GLU A 87 -0.28 1.16 2.05
C GLU A 87 -0.26 1.62 3.50
N LEU A 88 -0.36 0.69 4.44
CA LEU A 88 -0.33 0.99 5.88
C LEU A 88 1.06 0.81 6.51
N PHE A 89 2.00 0.19 5.80
CA PHE A 89 3.37 -0.03 6.26
C PHE A 89 4.36 0.24 5.13
N ALA A 90 4.61 1.51 4.87
CA ALA A 90 5.53 1.95 3.83
C ALA A 90 6.48 3.05 4.32
N SER A 91 7.29 3.53 3.43
CA SER A 91 8.18 4.67 3.60
C SER A 91 8.29 5.42 2.29
N PRO A 92 8.82 6.64 2.27
CA PRO A 92 9.10 7.34 1.01
C PRO A 92 10.03 6.59 0.04
N LEU A 93 10.74 5.56 0.55
CA LEU A 93 11.71 4.77 -0.23
C LEU A 93 11.10 3.55 -0.91
N ASN A 94 9.95 3.05 -0.43
CA ASN A 94 9.34 1.83 -0.94
C ASN A 94 7.83 1.94 -1.21
N CYS A 95 7.22 3.08 -1.00
CA CYS A 95 5.79 3.25 -1.26
C CYS A 95 5.48 3.11 -2.76
N HIS A 96 4.38 2.44 -3.06
CA HIS A 96 3.83 2.33 -4.39
C HIS A 96 2.85 3.46 -4.70
N TRP A 97 2.02 3.85 -3.73
CA TRP A 97 1.08 4.95 -3.84
C TRP A 97 1.60 6.22 -3.17
N GLY A 98 1.13 7.37 -3.65
CA GLY A 98 1.53 8.68 -3.12
C GLY A 98 1.05 8.96 -1.69
N ARG A 99 0.12 8.14 -1.14
CA ARG A 99 -0.29 8.15 0.27
C ARG A 99 -0.04 6.80 0.91
N PHE A 100 0.52 6.85 2.10
CA PHE A 100 0.87 5.67 2.87
C PHE A 100 0.93 6.00 4.36
N CYS A 101 0.94 4.99 5.23
CA CYS A 101 1.34 5.17 6.62
C CYS A 101 2.80 4.75 6.80
N SER A 102 3.52 5.38 7.72
CA SER A 102 4.94 5.14 7.94
C SER A 102 5.32 5.10 9.41
N ALA A 103 6.54 4.62 9.67
CA ALA A 103 7.11 4.54 11.01
C ALA A 103 7.53 5.91 11.57
N PHE A 104 7.84 6.88 10.70
CA PHE A 104 8.40 8.18 11.07
C PHE A 104 7.60 9.34 10.46
N PRO A 105 6.37 9.57 10.91
CA PRO A 105 5.51 10.62 10.34
C PRO A 105 6.11 12.02 10.41
N ASP A 106 7.00 12.28 11.36
CA ASP A 106 7.71 13.54 11.55
C ASP A 106 8.60 13.92 10.36
N VAL A 107 9.25 12.93 9.74
CA VAL A 107 10.12 13.14 8.58
C VAL A 107 9.46 12.73 7.26
N ASP A 108 8.49 11.83 7.28
CA ASP A 108 7.84 11.27 6.10
C ASP A 108 6.59 12.04 5.66
N GLY A 109 6.01 12.87 6.55
CA GLY A 109 4.81 13.66 6.25
C GLY A 109 4.91 14.48 4.97
N PRO A 110 6.02 15.22 4.72
CA PRO A 110 6.22 15.97 3.47
C PRO A 110 6.27 15.10 2.19
N PHE A 111 6.43 13.79 2.34
CA PHE A 111 6.53 12.82 1.24
C PHE A 111 5.28 11.96 1.08
N GLY A 112 4.18 12.28 1.76
CA GLY A 112 2.88 11.62 1.60
C GLY A 112 2.45 10.70 2.74
N SER A 113 3.20 10.62 3.84
CA SER A 113 2.79 9.84 5.01
C SER A 113 1.55 10.44 5.68
N ALA A 114 0.55 9.60 5.90
CA ALA A 114 -0.67 9.93 6.65
C ALA A 114 -0.52 9.66 8.17
N GLY A 115 0.68 9.41 8.64
CA GLY A 115 0.95 9.08 10.03
C GLY A 115 1.25 7.60 10.25
N SER A 116 1.19 7.18 11.50
CA SER A 116 1.38 5.77 11.85
C SER A 116 0.15 4.92 11.51
N ALA A 117 0.36 3.72 10.97
CA ALA A 117 -0.71 2.73 10.74
C ALA A 117 -1.56 2.46 11.99
N PHE A 118 -0.95 2.52 13.16
CA PHE A 118 -1.63 2.28 14.43
C PHE A 118 -2.47 3.46 14.92
N GLY A 119 -2.22 4.66 14.43
CA GLY A 119 -3.03 5.86 14.66
C GLY A 119 -4.08 6.10 13.56
N PHE A 120 -3.90 5.49 12.41
CA PHE A 120 -4.79 5.62 11.27
C PHE A 120 -6.06 4.79 11.48
N ALA A 121 -7.22 5.43 11.43
CA ALA A 121 -8.51 4.81 11.70
C ALA A 121 -9.52 5.09 10.55
N PRO A 122 -9.33 4.46 9.39
CA PRO A 122 -10.20 4.67 8.26
C PRO A 122 -11.58 4.06 8.51
N ARG A 123 -12.62 4.73 8.03
CA ARG A 123 -13.99 4.23 8.06
C ARG A 123 -14.42 3.65 6.71
N THR A 124 -13.75 4.04 5.64
CA THR A 124 -14.03 3.59 4.26
C THR A 124 -12.73 3.46 3.48
N GLY A 125 -12.76 2.71 2.39
CA GLY A 125 -11.62 2.55 1.49
C GLY A 125 -11.12 1.11 1.39
N SER A 126 -9.99 0.93 0.71
CA SER A 126 -9.31 -0.35 0.58
C SER A 126 -7.81 -0.15 0.80
N PHE A 127 -7.23 -0.93 1.69
CA PHE A 127 -5.88 -0.75 2.20
C PHE A 127 -5.07 -2.03 2.09
N GLU A 128 -3.80 -1.87 1.75
CA GLU A 128 -2.80 -2.93 1.86
C GLU A 128 -2.06 -2.80 3.19
N ALA A 129 -1.75 -3.93 3.83
CA ALA A 129 -0.96 -3.99 5.05
C ALA A 129 0.06 -5.13 4.99
N ASN A 130 1.33 -4.77 4.87
CA ASN A 130 2.47 -5.69 4.94
C ASN A 130 3.37 -5.24 6.12
N PRO A 131 2.97 -5.55 7.36
CA PRO A 131 3.68 -5.09 8.55
C PRO A 131 5.08 -5.73 8.66
N PRO A 132 6.01 -5.11 9.38
CA PRO A 132 7.23 -5.78 9.80
C PRO A 132 6.93 -7.12 10.48
N PHE A 133 7.66 -8.18 10.11
CA PHE A 133 7.41 -9.54 10.60
C PHE A 133 7.93 -9.72 12.03
N THR A 134 7.24 -9.12 12.99
CA THR A 134 7.41 -9.32 14.42
C THR A 134 6.07 -9.64 15.06
N LEU A 135 6.03 -10.50 16.05
CA LEU A 135 4.79 -11.02 16.62
C LEU A 135 3.87 -9.94 17.18
N ASP A 136 4.44 -8.94 17.84
CA ASP A 136 3.71 -7.81 18.41
C ASP A 136 3.12 -6.88 17.35
N VAL A 137 3.87 -6.56 16.29
CA VAL A 137 3.39 -5.73 15.18
C VAL A 137 2.30 -6.46 14.39
N ILE A 138 2.47 -7.77 14.14
CA ILE A 138 1.47 -8.61 13.48
C ILE A 138 0.18 -8.64 14.31
N ALA A 139 0.28 -8.89 15.62
CA ALA A 139 -0.87 -8.93 16.51
C ALA A 139 -1.62 -7.60 16.53
N ARG A 140 -0.89 -6.48 16.69
CA ARG A 140 -1.48 -5.13 16.67
C ARG A 140 -2.11 -4.77 15.32
N THR A 141 -1.51 -5.23 14.21
CA THR A 141 -2.07 -5.02 12.87
C THR A 141 -3.40 -5.74 12.72
N ALA A 142 -3.48 -7.00 13.17
CA ALA A 142 -4.73 -7.76 13.18
C ALA A 142 -5.81 -7.07 14.02
N ASP A 143 -5.48 -6.65 15.25
CA ASP A 143 -6.41 -5.95 16.14
C ASP A 143 -6.96 -4.67 15.50
N ARG A 144 -6.08 -3.85 14.94
CA ARG A 144 -6.49 -2.57 14.33
C ARG A 144 -7.36 -2.78 13.09
N ALA A 145 -7.00 -3.74 12.23
CA ALA A 145 -7.78 -4.04 11.03
C ALA A 145 -9.17 -4.57 11.40
N LEU A 146 -9.25 -5.54 12.34
CA LEU A 146 -10.51 -6.14 12.76
C LEU A 146 -11.42 -5.12 13.46
N ALA A 147 -10.89 -4.32 14.37
CA ALA A 147 -11.66 -3.28 15.04
C ALA A 147 -12.20 -2.22 14.06
N ALA A 148 -11.40 -1.79 13.09
CA ALA A 148 -11.85 -0.85 12.07
C ALA A 148 -12.95 -1.46 11.16
N LEU A 149 -12.79 -2.72 10.76
CA LEU A 149 -13.78 -3.46 9.97
C LEU A 149 -15.10 -3.63 10.71
N GLU A 150 -15.06 -3.96 12.00
CA GLU A 150 -16.26 -4.10 12.83
C GLU A 150 -17.05 -2.79 12.92
N VAL A 151 -16.37 -1.69 13.22
CA VAL A 151 -16.98 -0.35 13.25
C VAL A 151 -17.56 0.02 11.88
N ALA A 152 -16.85 -0.27 10.80
CA ALA A 152 -17.33 0.02 9.44
C ALA A 152 -18.51 -0.88 9.04
N GLU A 153 -18.52 -2.16 9.43
CA GLU A 153 -19.63 -3.10 9.19
C GLU A 153 -20.90 -2.64 9.90
N GLN A 154 -20.83 -2.31 11.20
CA GLN A 154 -21.94 -1.80 11.98
C GLN A 154 -22.49 -0.48 11.40
N ALA A 155 -21.63 0.36 10.87
CA ALA A 155 -22.01 1.62 10.22
C ALA A 155 -22.49 1.45 8.76
N GLY A 156 -22.47 0.24 8.20
CA GLY A 156 -22.83 -0.02 6.80
C GLY A 156 -21.87 0.64 5.80
N LEU A 157 -20.60 0.78 6.13
CA LEU A 157 -19.57 1.44 5.32
C LEU A 157 -18.73 0.41 4.56
N ALA A 158 -18.17 0.83 3.41
CA ALA A 158 -17.32 -0.03 2.59
C ALA A 158 -15.87 0.11 3.01
N LEU A 159 -15.33 -0.90 3.69
CA LEU A 159 -13.94 -0.96 4.14
C LEU A 159 -13.33 -2.32 3.79
N SER A 160 -12.09 -2.32 3.34
CA SER A 160 -11.33 -3.52 2.97
C SER A 160 -9.89 -3.43 3.45
N TYR A 161 -9.35 -4.56 3.88
CA TYR A 161 -7.93 -4.75 4.16
C TYR A 161 -7.42 -5.98 3.42
N THR A 162 -6.25 -5.87 2.80
CA THR A 162 -5.46 -7.02 2.34
C THR A 162 -4.19 -7.06 3.17
N VAL A 163 -4.07 -8.09 4.02
CA VAL A 163 -2.97 -8.23 4.98
C VAL A 163 -2.04 -9.34 4.53
N PHE A 164 -0.74 -9.04 4.41
CA PHE A 164 0.32 -9.99 4.09
C PHE A 164 1.09 -10.35 5.36
N LEU A 165 1.10 -11.62 5.74
CA LEU A 165 1.81 -12.11 6.92
C LEU A 165 2.71 -13.30 6.59
N PRO A 166 3.85 -13.46 7.29
CA PRO A 166 4.64 -14.69 7.16
C PRO A 166 3.81 -15.91 7.59
N GLY A 167 4.11 -17.07 7.08
CA GLY A 167 3.39 -18.33 7.34
C GLY A 167 3.47 -18.84 8.80
N TRP A 168 3.54 -17.93 9.75
CA TRP A 168 3.59 -18.25 11.19
C TRP A 168 2.17 -18.50 11.72
N GLN A 169 1.63 -19.66 11.35
CA GLN A 169 0.22 -20.00 11.57
C GLN A 169 -0.18 -20.02 13.04
N GLU A 170 0.75 -20.28 13.96
CA GLU A 170 0.51 -20.29 15.41
C GLU A 170 0.51 -18.88 16.04
N ALA A 171 0.87 -17.83 15.28
CA ALA A 171 0.88 -16.49 15.82
C ALA A 171 -0.54 -15.96 16.05
N ASP A 172 -0.77 -15.29 17.19
CA ASP A 172 -2.08 -14.74 17.57
C ASP A 172 -2.72 -13.88 16.47
N GLY A 173 -1.97 -12.99 15.86
CA GLY A 173 -2.47 -12.14 14.80
C GLY A 173 -2.91 -12.93 13.56
N TRP A 174 -2.19 -14.01 13.21
CA TRP A 174 -2.58 -14.93 12.15
C TRP A 174 -3.90 -15.62 12.46
N GLN A 175 -4.01 -16.21 13.65
CA GLN A 175 -5.21 -16.94 14.07
C GLN A 175 -6.43 -16.03 14.10
N ARG A 176 -6.29 -14.81 14.59
CA ARG A 176 -7.39 -13.84 14.62
C ARG A 176 -7.86 -13.46 13.23
N LEU A 177 -6.94 -13.16 12.29
CA LEU A 177 -7.32 -12.85 10.90
C LEU A 177 -7.94 -14.07 10.21
N ARG A 178 -7.43 -15.28 10.50
CA ARG A 178 -7.91 -16.52 9.88
C ARG A 178 -9.32 -16.90 10.36
N GLY A 179 -9.64 -16.61 11.62
CA GLY A 179 -10.96 -16.83 12.22
C GLY A 179 -11.95 -15.68 12.07
N ALA A 180 -11.58 -14.59 11.40
CA ALA A 180 -12.42 -13.41 11.29
C ALA A 180 -13.66 -13.65 10.41
N GLU A 181 -14.85 -13.25 10.86
CA GLU A 181 -16.12 -13.34 10.10
C GLU A 181 -16.09 -12.55 8.79
N LEU A 182 -15.34 -11.46 8.77
CA LEU A 182 -15.19 -10.60 7.59
C LEU A 182 -14.07 -11.04 6.65
N LEU A 183 -13.44 -12.19 6.89
CA LEU A 183 -12.50 -12.81 5.95
C LEU A 183 -13.28 -13.30 4.72
N GLU A 184 -12.98 -12.70 3.55
CA GLU A 184 -13.60 -13.07 2.28
C GLU A 184 -12.77 -14.06 1.48
N ALA A 185 -11.44 -13.87 1.49
CA ALA A 185 -10.50 -14.78 0.83
C ALA A 185 -9.22 -14.92 1.64
N PHE A 186 -8.64 -16.11 1.54
CA PHE A 186 -7.34 -16.43 2.12
C PHE A 186 -6.50 -17.21 1.11
N VAL A 187 -5.28 -16.75 0.86
CA VAL A 187 -4.32 -17.40 -0.04
C VAL A 187 -3.03 -17.64 0.72
N LEU A 188 -2.59 -18.89 0.78
CA LEU A 188 -1.26 -19.25 1.27
C LEU A 188 -0.34 -19.48 0.07
N VAL A 189 0.75 -18.72 -0.04
CA VAL A 189 1.75 -18.81 -1.11
C VAL A 189 3.04 -19.34 -0.51
N ALA A 190 3.55 -20.45 -1.08
CA ALA A 190 4.80 -21.05 -0.60
C ALA A 190 6.00 -20.12 -0.83
N ALA A 191 6.99 -20.15 0.04
CA ALA A 191 8.18 -19.32 -0.03
C ALA A 191 8.94 -19.44 -1.38
N ALA A 192 8.92 -20.64 -1.95
CA ALA A 192 9.56 -20.90 -3.24
C ALA A 192 8.86 -20.23 -4.43
N ASP A 193 7.58 -19.89 -4.29
CA ASP A 193 6.70 -19.46 -5.36
C ASP A 193 6.51 -17.94 -5.42
N HIS A 194 7.22 -17.18 -4.58
CA HIS A 194 7.09 -15.72 -4.57
C HIS A 194 8.33 -14.99 -4.07
N GLY A 195 8.31 -13.67 -4.24
CA GLY A 195 9.33 -12.76 -3.76
C GLY A 195 8.75 -11.43 -3.29
N TYR A 196 9.65 -10.59 -2.79
CA TYR A 196 9.38 -9.25 -2.32
C TYR A 196 10.30 -8.24 -3.02
N CYS A 197 9.91 -6.98 -3.02
CA CYS A 197 10.72 -5.86 -3.46
C CYS A 197 11.41 -5.23 -2.24
N ASP A 198 12.75 -5.14 -2.26
CA ASP A 198 13.53 -4.56 -1.17
C ASP A 198 13.76 -3.06 -1.42
N GLY A 199 13.01 -2.21 -0.76
CA GLY A 199 13.11 -0.75 -0.86
C GLY A 199 14.45 -0.18 -0.37
N ALA A 200 15.18 -0.91 0.49
CA ALA A 200 16.54 -0.52 0.89
C ALA A 200 17.59 -0.79 -0.21
N SER A 201 17.20 -1.48 -1.27
CA SER A 201 18.08 -1.87 -2.38
C SER A 201 18.10 -0.89 -3.55
N HIS A 202 17.74 0.38 -3.35
CA HIS A 202 17.76 1.42 -4.40
C HIS A 202 19.12 1.57 -5.13
N GLN A 203 20.20 1.07 -4.53
CA GLN A 203 21.54 1.01 -5.15
C GLN A 203 21.78 -0.28 -5.95
N ARG A 204 20.87 -1.26 -5.92
CA ARG A 204 21.01 -2.53 -6.61
C ARG A 204 20.23 -2.53 -7.91
N ARG A 205 20.76 -3.22 -8.91
CA ARG A 205 20.08 -3.35 -10.22
C ARG A 205 18.82 -4.21 -10.16
N ASP A 206 18.79 -5.17 -9.23
CA ASP A 206 17.63 -6.03 -9.00
C ASP A 206 17.14 -5.85 -7.56
N PRO A 207 15.99 -5.19 -7.35
CA PRO A 207 15.42 -5.00 -6.02
C PRO A 207 14.69 -6.24 -5.51
N PHE A 208 14.46 -7.26 -6.34
CA PHE A 208 13.68 -8.43 -5.95
C PHE A 208 14.47 -9.40 -5.08
N ARG A 209 13.77 -10.03 -4.15
CA ARG A 209 14.28 -11.04 -3.20
C ARG A 209 13.29 -12.17 -3.10
N GLY A 210 13.76 -13.42 -3.18
CA GLY A 210 12.95 -14.58 -2.85
C GLY A 210 12.46 -14.52 -1.41
N ALA A 211 11.24 -14.93 -1.18
CA ALA A 211 10.67 -15.00 0.15
C ALA A 211 11.42 -16.03 1.02
N GLN A 212 11.50 -15.78 2.31
CA GLN A 212 12.13 -16.69 3.29
C GLN A 212 11.10 -17.57 3.98
N TYR A 213 9.83 -17.16 4.00
CA TYR A 213 8.71 -17.84 4.62
C TYR A 213 7.55 -17.91 3.63
N ASP A 214 6.71 -18.90 3.80
CA ASP A 214 5.39 -18.87 3.16
C ASP A 214 4.68 -17.57 3.54
N THR A 215 3.80 -17.09 2.69
CA THR A 215 3.05 -15.87 2.95
C THR A 215 1.56 -16.13 2.91
N GLY A 216 0.87 -15.81 4.02
CA GLY A 216 -0.58 -15.74 4.06
C GLY A 216 -1.09 -14.39 3.63
N VAL A 217 -2.02 -14.38 2.69
CA VAL A 217 -2.70 -13.18 2.23
C VAL A 217 -4.15 -13.25 2.68
N PHE A 218 -4.55 -12.30 3.52
CA PHE A 218 -5.89 -12.22 4.12
C PHE A 218 -6.65 -11.06 3.50
N VAL A 219 -7.74 -11.33 2.77
CA VAL A 219 -8.64 -10.33 2.22
C VAL A 219 -9.84 -10.21 3.13
N LEU A 220 -9.89 -9.15 3.93
CA LEU A 220 -10.97 -8.88 4.88
C LEU A 220 -11.80 -7.71 4.37
N ARG A 221 -13.12 -7.90 4.32
CA ARG A 221 -14.00 -6.89 3.70
C ARG A 221 -15.36 -6.85 4.38
N THR A 222 -15.84 -5.63 4.60
CA THR A 222 -17.23 -5.42 5.04
C THR A 222 -18.23 -5.88 3.98
N SER A 223 -19.43 -6.22 4.41
CA SER A 223 -20.55 -6.62 3.53
C SER A 223 -20.83 -5.54 2.46
N LYS A 224 -20.69 -4.27 2.81
CA LYS A 224 -20.85 -3.16 1.86
C LYS A 224 -19.74 -3.15 0.81
N ALA A 225 -18.48 -3.42 1.20
CA ALA A 225 -17.36 -3.49 0.28
C ALA A 225 -17.51 -4.65 -0.70
N ARG A 226 -17.91 -5.83 -0.22
CA ARG A 226 -18.19 -7.02 -1.05
C ARG A 226 -19.27 -6.75 -2.09
N ARG A 227 -20.36 -6.09 -1.71
CA ARG A 227 -21.44 -5.72 -2.64
C ARG A 227 -21.01 -4.66 -3.67
N ARG A 228 -20.20 -3.68 -3.25
CA ARG A 228 -19.75 -2.57 -4.12
C ARG A 228 -18.79 -3.05 -5.22
N LEU A 229 -17.90 -3.95 -4.87
CA LEU A 229 -16.90 -4.51 -5.79
C LEU A 229 -16.75 -6.01 -5.48
N PRO A 230 -17.61 -6.88 -6.04
CA PRO A 230 -17.55 -8.32 -5.82
C PRO A 230 -16.19 -8.90 -6.24
N LEU A 231 -15.64 -9.77 -5.40
CA LEU A 231 -14.43 -10.50 -5.74
C LEU A 231 -14.75 -11.51 -6.83
N ARG A 232 -14.14 -11.34 -8.00
CA ARG A 232 -14.40 -12.19 -9.17
C ARG A 232 -13.59 -13.48 -9.10
N ALA A 233 -14.03 -14.50 -9.85
CA ALA A 233 -13.24 -15.72 -10.06
C ALA A 233 -11.88 -15.37 -10.71
N GLY A 234 -10.82 -16.11 -10.36
CA GLY A 234 -9.47 -15.88 -10.86
C GLY A 234 -8.62 -14.90 -10.04
N PHE A 235 -9.15 -14.37 -8.92
CA PHE A 235 -8.39 -13.49 -8.04
C PHE A 235 -7.14 -14.18 -7.46
N GLU A 236 -7.29 -15.40 -6.96
CA GLU A 236 -6.20 -16.16 -6.37
C GLU A 236 -5.08 -16.41 -7.39
N GLU A 237 -5.43 -16.84 -8.59
CA GLU A 237 -4.49 -17.09 -9.68
C GLU A 237 -3.75 -15.81 -10.09
N ALA A 238 -4.48 -14.70 -10.22
CA ALA A 238 -3.89 -13.41 -10.53
C ALA A 238 -2.93 -12.93 -9.42
N LEU A 239 -3.30 -13.13 -8.16
CA LEU A 239 -2.46 -12.78 -7.01
C LEU A 239 -1.19 -13.63 -6.97
N ARG A 240 -1.30 -14.95 -7.12
CA ARG A 240 -0.15 -15.87 -7.15
C ARG A 240 0.81 -15.51 -8.29
N ALA A 241 0.30 -15.27 -9.50
CA ALA A 241 1.10 -14.86 -10.64
C ALA A 241 1.82 -13.52 -10.39
N ALA A 242 1.13 -12.56 -9.76
CA ALA A 242 1.72 -11.27 -9.39
C ALA A 242 2.80 -11.39 -8.31
N MET A 243 2.64 -12.26 -7.32
CA MET A 243 3.64 -12.53 -6.30
C MET A 243 4.86 -13.26 -6.88
N ALA A 244 4.65 -14.19 -7.81
CA ALA A 244 5.73 -14.90 -8.51
C ALA A 244 6.58 -13.95 -9.39
N ALA A 245 6.00 -12.88 -9.91
CA ALA A 245 6.72 -11.88 -10.70
C ALA A 245 7.83 -11.14 -9.91
N ALA A 246 7.83 -11.23 -8.58
CA ALA A 246 8.86 -10.69 -7.71
C ALA A 246 9.97 -11.70 -7.36
N ILE A 247 9.98 -12.89 -7.97
CA ILE A 247 11.09 -13.84 -7.83
C ILE A 247 12.29 -13.29 -8.64
N PRO A 248 13.50 -13.21 -8.03
CA PRO A 248 14.68 -12.78 -8.75
C PRO A 248 14.95 -13.66 -9.98
N SER A 249 15.33 -13.06 -11.11
CA SER A 249 15.78 -13.83 -12.25
C SER A 249 17.03 -14.69 -11.90
N GLU A 250 17.24 -15.83 -12.59
CA GLU A 250 18.42 -16.67 -12.35
C GLU A 250 19.72 -15.86 -12.47
N ALA A 251 19.83 -14.98 -13.45
CA ALA A 251 20.97 -14.09 -13.63
C ALA A 251 21.18 -13.11 -12.46
N ALA A 252 20.10 -12.68 -11.78
CA ALA A 252 20.18 -11.85 -10.59
C ALA A 252 20.53 -12.68 -9.35
N ALA A 253 20.00 -13.89 -9.24
CA ALA A 253 20.33 -14.83 -8.18
C ALA A 253 21.83 -15.23 -8.21
N ASP A 254 22.39 -15.49 -9.38
CA ASP A 254 23.82 -15.81 -9.55
C ASP A 254 24.73 -14.62 -9.23
N ARG A 255 24.36 -13.41 -9.63
CA ARG A 255 25.08 -12.18 -9.21
C ARG A 255 25.08 -12.01 -7.71
N ALA A 256 23.92 -12.14 -7.07
CA ALA A 256 23.78 -12.03 -5.62
C ALA A 256 24.56 -13.13 -4.86
N ARG A 257 24.70 -14.30 -5.44
CA ARG A 257 25.51 -15.40 -4.90
C ARG A 257 27.01 -15.10 -5.01
N LYS A 258 27.49 -14.54 -6.13
CA LYS A 258 28.88 -14.11 -6.35
C LYS A 258 29.27 -12.96 -5.42
N GLU A 259 28.40 -11.95 -5.23
CA GLU A 259 28.63 -10.83 -4.31
C GLU A 259 28.78 -11.30 -2.85
N ARG A 260 27.95 -12.27 -2.40
CA ARG A 260 28.05 -12.86 -1.07
C ARG A 260 29.29 -13.75 -0.89
N GLY A 261 29.71 -14.43 -1.94
CA GLY A 261 30.94 -15.26 -1.93
C GLY A 261 32.21 -14.42 -1.88
N GLY A 262 32.24 -13.29 -2.61
CA GLY A 262 33.38 -12.36 -2.61
C GLY A 262 33.58 -11.62 -1.28
N ALA A 263 32.49 -11.30 -0.57
CA ALA A 263 32.55 -10.64 0.74
C ALA A 263 33.12 -11.52 1.88
N ARG A 264 33.08 -12.85 1.72
CA ARG A 264 33.66 -13.79 2.70
C ARG A 264 35.17 -14.02 2.51
N SER A 265 35.73 -13.72 1.34
CA SER A 265 37.15 -13.92 1.08
C SER A 265 38.05 -12.73 1.44
N VAL A 266 37.48 -11.58 1.82
CA VAL A 266 38.24 -10.37 2.22
C VAL A 266 38.39 -10.22 3.75
N GLY A 267 37.85 -11.16 4.52
CA GLY A 267 37.80 -11.09 5.99
C GLY A 267 38.74 -12.02 6.76
N VAL A 268 39.73 -12.64 6.12
CA VAL A 268 40.71 -13.52 6.80
C VAL A 268 42.10 -13.23 6.27
N GLU A 269 42.64 -12.07 6.58
CA GLU A 269 44.09 -11.81 6.66
C GLU A 269 44.28 -10.61 7.60
N THR A 270 44.41 -10.91 8.89
CA THR A 270 45.36 -10.36 9.88
C THR A 270 45.10 -10.98 11.24
#